data_67104373bc0616a85aae890c05d4de8e
#
_entry.id   67104373bc0616a85aae890c05d4de8e
#
_cell.length_a   1.000
_cell.length_b   1.000
_cell.length_c   1.000
_cell.angle_alpha   90.00
_cell.angle_beta   90.00
_cell.angle_gamma   90.00
#
_symmetry.space_group_name_H-M   'P 1'
#
loop_
_entity.id
_entity.type
_entity.pdbx_description
1 polymer ?
#
loop_
_entity_poly.entity_id
_entity_poly.type
_entity_poly.pdbx_seq_one_letter_code
_entity_poly.pdbx_strand_id
1 'polypeptide(L)'
;MLVLSIAVFASADDSKLILGTSADYPPFEFMYLDENNEMVYGGIDVSAAGYIVEQMNRELVVENMSFDYLLVALSKGDYDIVMAAIEDTPERENAADFSDPYYTDIPAMIVARKVDADQYKTLKDFSGKVVGAQTATTKEDIVRDDMEGAELVSIQNVNDLINQLVYNKLDAVVLDGAVATSFVEANSDLVIVDASSELGEAAPYCVAVAKGDPKGLLPGINEAIAKMLEEKVMDGFVEAANAIKDAGEAIEVSVDAPEG
;
A
#
# COMPACT_ATOMS: atom_id res chain seq x y z
N MET A 1 -2.37 -49.68 -31.07
CA MET A 1 -1.52 -48.48 -31.22
C MET A 1 -1.99 -47.47 -30.20
N LEU A 2 -1.26 -47.39 -29.07
CA LEU A 2 -1.64 -46.50 -27.95
C LEU A 2 -0.97 -45.14 -28.19
N VAL A 3 -1.74 -44.09 -28.51
CA VAL A 3 -1.18 -42.74 -28.64
C VAL A 3 -1.11 -42.15 -27.24
N LEU A 4 0.10 -42.07 -26.71
CA LEU A 4 0.38 -41.39 -25.45
C LEU A 4 0.43 -39.90 -25.73
N SER A 5 -0.66 -39.17 -25.36
CA SER A 5 -0.66 -37.70 -25.41
C SER A 5 0.21 -37.20 -24.24
N ILE A 6 1.39 -36.73 -24.55
CA ILE A 6 2.23 -35.98 -23.61
C ILE A 6 1.62 -34.58 -23.55
N ALA A 7 0.89 -34.27 -22.46
CA ALA A 7 0.53 -32.91 -22.15
C ALA A 7 1.82 -32.17 -21.77
N VAL A 8 2.29 -31.30 -22.63
CA VAL A 8 3.34 -30.32 -22.30
C VAL A 8 2.65 -29.29 -21.43
N PHE A 9 2.79 -29.42 -20.11
CA PHE A 9 2.53 -28.32 -19.21
C PHE A 9 3.57 -27.24 -19.53
N ALA A 10 3.11 -26.07 -19.97
CA ALA A 10 3.97 -24.90 -20.00
C ALA A 10 4.48 -24.71 -18.57
N SER A 11 5.77 -24.87 -18.35
CA SER A 11 6.43 -24.52 -17.11
C SER A 11 6.23 -23.01 -16.96
N ALA A 12 5.54 -22.57 -15.90
CA ALA A 12 5.61 -21.19 -15.48
C ALA A 12 7.10 -20.84 -15.33
N ASP A 13 7.49 -19.66 -15.72
CA ASP A 13 8.88 -19.21 -15.59
C ASP A 13 9.16 -18.97 -14.10
N ASP A 14 9.62 -20.05 -13.42
CA ASP A 14 9.94 -20.03 -11.99
C ASP A 14 11.11 -19.08 -11.65
N SER A 15 11.73 -18.45 -12.65
CA SER A 15 12.79 -17.46 -12.44
C SER A 15 12.29 -16.10 -11.98
N LYS A 16 10.99 -15.82 -12.14
CA LYS A 16 10.37 -14.52 -11.83
C LYS A 16 9.33 -14.63 -10.72
N LEU A 17 9.14 -13.54 -9.99
CA LEU A 17 8.03 -13.29 -9.10
C LEU A 17 7.34 -11.98 -9.49
N ILE A 18 6.04 -12.04 -9.71
CA ILE A 18 5.24 -10.87 -10.07
C ILE A 18 4.65 -10.28 -8.79
N LEU A 19 5.05 -9.06 -8.49
CA LEU A 19 4.50 -8.23 -7.42
C LEU A 19 3.35 -7.39 -7.94
N GLY A 20 2.15 -7.55 -7.36
CA GLY A 20 1.06 -6.59 -7.47
C GLY A 20 1.17 -5.52 -6.39
N THR A 21 1.11 -4.25 -6.77
CA THR A 21 1.18 -3.11 -5.84
C THR A 21 0.27 -1.97 -6.29
N SER A 22 0.05 -0.95 -5.45
CA SER A 22 -0.74 0.26 -5.77
C SER A 22 0.13 1.50 -5.63
N ALA A 23 0.84 1.86 -6.72
CA ALA A 23 1.97 2.79 -6.70
C ALA A 23 1.55 4.27 -6.65
N ASP A 24 0.66 4.61 -5.72
CA ASP A 24 0.20 5.96 -5.38
C ASP A 24 0.31 6.25 -3.86
N TYR A 25 1.15 5.48 -3.13
CA TYR A 25 1.18 5.46 -1.67
C TYR A 25 2.59 5.72 -1.08
N PRO A 26 3.22 6.89 -1.37
CA PRO A 26 4.54 7.21 -0.84
C PRO A 26 4.53 7.30 0.70
N PRO A 27 5.55 6.77 1.41
CA PRO A 27 6.83 6.28 0.90
C PRO A 27 6.87 4.77 0.62
N PHE A 28 5.74 4.04 0.67
CA PHE A 28 5.72 2.58 0.54
C PHE A 28 5.86 2.11 -0.89
N GLU A 29 5.01 2.60 -1.80
CA GLU A 29 5.06 2.29 -3.22
C GLU A 29 4.62 3.50 -4.05
N PHE A 30 5.47 3.86 -4.99
CA PHE A 30 5.23 5.00 -5.88
C PHE A 30 6.05 4.89 -7.16
N MET A 31 5.71 5.71 -8.15
CA MET A 31 6.50 5.82 -9.37
C MET A 31 7.31 7.10 -9.35
N TYR A 32 8.54 7.04 -9.88
CA TYR A 32 9.42 8.19 -10.01
C TYR A 32 10.26 8.09 -11.28
N LEU A 33 10.88 9.22 -11.70
CA LEU A 33 11.86 9.21 -12.77
C LEU A 33 13.25 8.91 -12.20
N ASP A 34 13.91 7.90 -12.77
CA ASP A 34 15.30 7.60 -12.44
C ASP A 34 16.30 8.61 -13.06
N GLU A 35 17.58 8.39 -12.85
CA GLU A 35 18.66 9.23 -13.40
C GLU A 35 18.71 9.26 -14.94
N ASN A 36 18.05 8.30 -15.61
CA ASN A 36 17.94 8.20 -17.07
C ASN A 36 16.64 8.83 -17.60
N ASN A 37 15.81 9.44 -16.73
CA ASN A 37 14.45 9.87 -17.05
C ASN A 37 13.50 8.73 -17.44
N GLU A 38 13.72 7.51 -16.92
CA GLU A 38 12.82 6.39 -17.10
C GLU A 38 11.89 6.28 -15.90
N MET A 39 10.60 6.00 -16.18
CA MET A 39 9.60 5.79 -15.14
C MET A 39 9.84 4.45 -14.48
N VAL A 40 10.12 4.42 -13.17
CA VAL A 40 10.41 3.22 -12.39
C VAL A 40 9.59 3.19 -11.10
N TYR A 41 9.42 1.98 -10.56
CA TYR A 41 8.77 1.79 -9.27
C TYR A 41 9.79 1.89 -8.14
N GLY A 42 9.42 2.54 -7.06
CA GLY A 42 10.22 2.66 -5.84
C GLY A 42 9.37 2.67 -4.58
N GLY A 43 10.04 2.77 -3.46
CA GLY A 43 9.41 2.79 -2.15
C GLY A 43 9.88 1.64 -1.25
N ILE A 44 9.40 1.66 -0.02
CA ILE A 44 9.78 0.69 1.02
C ILE A 44 9.36 -0.72 0.59
N ASP A 45 8.13 -0.88 0.12
CA ASP A 45 7.56 -2.17 -0.28
C ASP A 45 8.23 -2.75 -1.51
N VAL A 46 8.52 -1.91 -2.51
CA VAL A 46 9.22 -2.33 -3.72
C VAL A 46 10.65 -2.78 -3.40
N SER A 47 11.33 -2.06 -2.49
CA SER A 47 12.68 -2.42 -2.04
C SER A 47 12.68 -3.71 -1.22
N ALA A 48 11.71 -3.87 -0.30
CA ALA A 48 11.55 -5.10 0.48
C ALA A 48 11.22 -6.30 -0.42
N ALA A 49 10.32 -6.13 -1.41
CA ALA A 49 10.02 -7.16 -2.39
C ALA A 49 11.27 -7.55 -3.19
N GLY A 50 12.07 -6.58 -3.64
CA GLY A 50 13.34 -6.82 -4.33
C GLY A 50 14.29 -7.68 -3.50
N TYR A 51 14.47 -7.34 -2.22
CA TYR A 51 15.28 -8.12 -1.30
C TYR A 51 14.73 -9.55 -1.13
N ILE A 52 13.43 -9.71 -0.88
CA ILE A 52 12.78 -11.02 -0.67
C ILE A 52 13.01 -11.93 -1.89
N VAL A 53 12.74 -11.44 -3.13
CA VAL A 53 12.85 -12.26 -4.31
C VAL A 53 14.30 -12.61 -4.65
N GLU A 54 15.25 -11.72 -4.33
CA GLU A 54 16.70 -11.99 -4.46
C GLU A 54 17.13 -13.14 -3.54
N GLN A 55 16.68 -13.14 -2.27
CA GLN A 55 16.96 -14.26 -1.35
C GLN A 55 16.38 -15.59 -1.86
N MET A 56 15.29 -15.53 -2.64
CA MET A 56 14.66 -16.69 -3.27
C MET A 56 15.31 -17.08 -4.63
N ASN A 57 16.38 -16.37 -5.05
CA ASN A 57 17.04 -16.51 -6.36
C ASN A 57 16.07 -16.31 -7.54
N ARG A 58 15.19 -15.31 -7.45
CA ARG A 58 14.22 -14.95 -8.48
C ARG A 58 14.40 -13.49 -8.90
N GLU A 59 13.81 -13.12 -10.03
CA GLU A 59 13.74 -11.75 -10.56
C GLU A 59 12.40 -11.12 -10.18
N LEU A 60 12.40 -9.88 -9.69
CA LEU A 60 11.18 -9.12 -9.39
C LEU A 60 10.61 -8.51 -10.67
N VAL A 61 9.31 -8.73 -10.89
CA VAL A 61 8.51 -7.98 -11.86
C VAL A 61 7.45 -7.21 -11.08
N VAL A 62 7.37 -5.89 -11.26
CA VAL A 62 6.39 -5.06 -10.54
C VAL A 62 5.27 -4.68 -11.49
N GLU A 63 4.03 -4.91 -11.04
CA GLU A 63 2.82 -4.53 -11.75
C GLU A 63 1.94 -3.66 -10.85
N ASN A 64 1.45 -2.55 -11.42
CA ASN A 64 0.64 -1.57 -10.71
C ASN A 64 -0.85 -1.75 -11.01
N MET A 65 -1.65 -1.71 -9.95
CA MET A 65 -3.12 -1.77 -10.03
C MET A 65 -3.71 -1.00 -8.84
N SER A 66 -4.96 -0.55 -8.91
CA SER A 66 -5.60 0.06 -7.75
C SER A 66 -5.76 -0.95 -6.61
N PHE A 67 -5.61 -0.46 -5.37
CA PHE A 67 -5.51 -1.28 -4.15
C PHE A 67 -6.68 -2.27 -4.01
N ASP A 68 -7.90 -1.84 -4.26
CA ASP A 68 -9.13 -2.63 -4.12
C ASP A 68 -9.20 -3.87 -5.05
N TYR A 69 -8.38 -3.91 -6.12
CA TYR A 69 -8.32 -5.05 -7.04
C TYR A 69 -7.16 -6.02 -6.77
N LEU A 70 -6.17 -5.65 -5.93
CA LEU A 70 -4.95 -6.43 -5.75
C LEU A 70 -5.20 -7.87 -5.29
N LEU A 71 -6.00 -8.08 -4.25
CA LEU A 71 -6.29 -9.44 -3.75
C LEU A 71 -7.15 -10.25 -4.72
N VAL A 72 -8.01 -9.59 -5.51
CA VAL A 72 -8.79 -10.27 -6.56
C VAL A 72 -7.87 -10.76 -7.68
N ALA A 73 -6.94 -9.93 -8.14
CA ALA A 73 -5.95 -10.30 -9.16
C ALA A 73 -5.00 -11.39 -8.64
N LEU A 74 -4.55 -11.29 -7.39
CA LEU A 74 -3.77 -12.33 -6.72
C LEU A 74 -4.50 -13.68 -6.72
N SER A 75 -5.80 -13.70 -6.40
CA SER A 75 -6.61 -14.93 -6.37
C SER A 75 -6.78 -15.57 -7.75
N LYS A 76 -6.71 -14.78 -8.84
CA LYS A 76 -6.75 -15.26 -10.22
C LYS A 76 -5.39 -15.76 -10.71
N GLY A 77 -4.31 -15.48 -9.98
CA GLY A 77 -2.95 -15.83 -10.35
C GLY A 77 -2.29 -14.84 -11.32
N ASP A 78 -2.83 -13.62 -11.44
CA ASP A 78 -2.24 -12.54 -12.21
C ASP A 78 -0.94 -12.05 -11.55
N TYR A 79 -0.86 -12.17 -10.21
CA TYR A 79 0.30 -11.88 -9.37
C TYR A 79 0.75 -13.11 -8.59
N ASP A 80 2.01 -13.13 -8.16
CA ASP A 80 2.54 -14.14 -7.24
C ASP A 80 2.44 -13.69 -5.79
N ILE A 81 2.71 -12.42 -5.57
CA ILE A 81 2.66 -11.76 -4.27
C ILE A 81 1.99 -10.38 -4.39
N VAL A 82 1.46 -9.88 -3.28
CA VAL A 82 1.00 -8.49 -3.14
C VAL A 82 1.71 -7.86 -1.95
N MET A 83 2.28 -6.67 -2.16
CA MET A 83 2.77 -5.75 -1.14
C MET A 83 2.29 -4.35 -1.51
N ALA A 84 1.58 -3.69 -0.61
CA ALA A 84 0.97 -2.38 -0.80
C ALA A 84 0.58 -1.79 0.56
N ALA A 85 1.52 -1.72 1.50
CA ALA A 85 1.26 -1.38 2.91
C ALA A 85 0.05 -2.15 3.47
N ILE A 86 -0.09 -3.42 3.05
CA ILE A 86 -1.28 -4.22 3.32
C ILE A 86 -1.18 -4.93 4.66
N GLU A 87 -2.19 -4.70 5.51
CA GLU A 87 -2.34 -5.39 6.79
C GLU A 87 -3.02 -6.75 6.59
N ASP A 88 -2.64 -7.74 7.41
CA ASP A 88 -3.35 -9.00 7.58
C ASP A 88 -4.58 -8.77 8.46
N THR A 89 -5.77 -8.87 7.86
CA THR A 89 -7.04 -8.73 8.58
C THR A 89 -7.89 -10.00 8.42
N PRO A 90 -8.77 -10.33 9.40
CA PRO A 90 -9.64 -11.51 9.30
C PRO A 90 -10.51 -11.53 8.03
N GLU A 91 -10.84 -10.35 7.47
CA GLU A 91 -11.57 -10.27 6.21
C GLU A 91 -10.69 -10.67 5.03
N ARG A 92 -9.44 -10.13 4.97
CA ARG A 92 -8.48 -10.41 3.90
C ARG A 92 -7.96 -11.85 3.93
N GLU A 93 -7.86 -12.46 5.12
CA GLU A 93 -7.51 -13.88 5.28
C GLU A 93 -8.49 -14.85 4.58
N ASN A 94 -9.72 -14.42 4.28
CA ASN A 94 -10.64 -15.24 3.49
C ASN A 94 -10.20 -15.35 2.01
N ALA A 95 -9.45 -14.37 1.50
CA ALA A 95 -9.06 -14.26 0.09
C ALA A 95 -7.56 -14.59 -0.14
N ALA A 96 -6.71 -14.41 0.86
CA ALA A 96 -5.27 -14.58 0.76
C ALA A 96 -4.69 -15.27 2.02
N ASP A 97 -3.45 -15.73 1.94
CA ASP A 97 -2.64 -16.06 3.11
C ASP A 97 -1.52 -15.02 3.22
N PHE A 98 -1.06 -14.75 4.44
CA PHE A 98 -0.12 -13.69 4.73
C PHE A 98 1.18 -14.23 5.32
N SER A 99 2.28 -13.52 5.07
CA SER A 99 3.59 -13.78 5.65
C SER A 99 3.67 -13.33 7.10
N ASP A 100 4.78 -13.62 7.75
CA ASP A 100 5.20 -12.87 8.94
C ASP A 100 5.30 -11.37 8.58
N PRO A 101 5.07 -10.45 9.55
CA PRO A 101 5.20 -9.01 9.33
C PRO A 101 6.61 -8.59 8.90
N TYR A 102 6.70 -7.72 7.89
CA TYR A 102 7.98 -7.13 7.49
C TYR A 102 8.18 -5.70 7.99
N TYR A 103 7.10 -4.96 8.26
CA TYR A 103 7.14 -3.57 8.70
C TYR A 103 5.96 -3.23 9.60
N THR A 104 6.12 -2.27 10.48
CA THR A 104 5.02 -1.64 11.22
C THR A 104 5.19 -0.13 11.15
N ASP A 105 4.18 0.55 10.63
CA ASP A 105 4.17 2.00 10.50
C ASP A 105 3.82 2.69 11.83
N ILE A 106 3.90 4.01 11.86
CA ILE A 106 3.28 4.83 12.89
C ILE A 106 1.74 4.81 12.71
N PRO A 107 0.96 5.08 13.76
CA PRO A 107 -0.51 5.03 13.69
C PRO A 107 -1.09 5.85 12.56
N ALA A 108 -2.26 5.44 12.07
CA ALA A 108 -3.02 6.20 11.08
C ALA A 108 -3.25 7.65 11.55
N MET A 109 -3.33 8.56 10.59
CA MET A 109 -3.48 9.98 10.86
C MET A 109 -4.59 10.59 10.01
N ILE A 110 -5.17 11.67 10.53
CA ILE A 110 -6.19 12.46 9.86
C ILE A 110 -5.55 13.72 9.34
N VAL A 111 -5.60 13.90 8.02
CA VAL A 111 -5.10 15.08 7.31
C VAL A 111 -6.26 16.01 6.99
N ALA A 112 -6.10 17.29 7.26
CA ALA A 112 -7.06 18.34 6.91
C ALA A 112 -6.34 19.56 6.33
N ARG A 113 -7.12 20.49 5.76
CA ARG A 113 -6.55 21.80 5.36
C ARG A 113 -6.15 22.58 6.62
N LYS A 114 -5.01 23.22 6.58
CA LYS A 114 -4.44 23.99 7.68
C LYS A 114 -5.39 25.08 8.20
N VAL A 115 -6.19 25.68 7.32
CA VAL A 115 -7.17 26.73 7.69
C VAL A 115 -8.32 26.18 8.52
N ASP A 116 -8.58 24.87 8.48
CA ASP A 116 -9.67 24.20 9.18
C ASP A 116 -9.21 23.42 10.42
N ALA A 117 -7.90 23.29 10.63
CA ALA A 117 -7.28 22.40 11.63
C ALA A 117 -7.79 22.60 13.06
N ASP A 118 -8.05 23.85 13.45
CA ASP A 118 -8.53 24.18 14.80
C ASP A 118 -9.92 23.64 15.11
N GLN A 119 -10.66 23.19 14.10
CA GLN A 119 -11.99 22.60 14.25
C GLN A 119 -11.94 21.11 14.63
N TYR A 120 -10.79 20.41 14.42
CA TYR A 120 -10.67 18.95 14.51
C TYR A 120 -9.74 18.53 15.65
N LYS A 121 -10.24 18.57 16.89
CA LYS A 121 -9.50 18.21 18.10
C LYS A 121 -9.75 16.78 18.56
N THR A 122 -10.95 16.25 18.25
CA THR A 122 -11.41 14.91 18.61
C THR A 122 -12.13 14.27 17.43
N LEU A 123 -12.31 12.95 17.44
CA LEU A 123 -13.06 12.24 16.39
C LEU A 123 -14.52 12.71 16.27
N LYS A 124 -15.11 13.19 17.37
CA LYS A 124 -16.49 13.73 17.39
C LYS A 124 -16.67 15.00 16.58
N ASP A 125 -15.59 15.75 16.34
CA ASP A 125 -15.65 16.98 15.56
C ASP A 125 -15.92 16.75 14.07
N PHE A 126 -15.81 15.47 13.64
CA PHE A 126 -16.14 15.07 12.27
C PHE A 126 -17.61 14.72 12.04
N SER A 127 -18.46 14.80 13.06
CA SER A 127 -19.91 14.59 12.89
C SER A 127 -20.50 15.59 11.88
N GLY A 128 -21.11 15.07 10.80
CA GLY A 128 -21.62 15.86 9.68
C GLY A 128 -20.55 16.39 8.72
N LYS A 129 -19.30 15.91 8.83
CA LYS A 129 -18.18 16.23 7.93
C LYS A 129 -18.00 15.14 6.90
N VAL A 130 -17.44 15.51 5.74
CA VAL A 130 -17.13 14.59 4.64
C VAL A 130 -15.67 14.14 4.79
N VAL A 131 -15.47 12.87 5.11
CA VAL A 131 -14.13 12.30 5.35
C VAL A 131 -13.80 11.27 4.29
N GLY A 132 -12.66 11.44 3.63
CA GLY A 132 -12.17 10.55 2.59
C GLY A 132 -11.28 9.44 3.15
N ALA A 133 -11.34 8.26 2.51
CA ALA A 133 -10.40 7.17 2.70
C ALA A 133 -10.20 6.42 1.38
N GLN A 134 -9.05 5.73 1.24
CA GLN A 134 -8.84 4.91 0.05
C GLN A 134 -9.74 3.66 0.11
N THR A 135 -10.33 3.33 -1.04
CA THR A 135 -11.27 2.20 -1.18
C THR A 135 -10.66 0.87 -0.74
N ALA A 136 -11.39 0.07 0.03
CA ALA A 136 -11.03 -1.25 0.54
C ALA A 136 -9.84 -1.26 1.52
N THR A 137 -9.54 -0.12 2.15
CA THR A 137 -8.54 -0.03 3.22
C THR A 137 -9.18 -0.05 4.61
N THR A 138 -8.39 -0.38 5.61
CA THR A 138 -8.78 -0.27 7.03
C THR A 138 -9.10 1.17 7.44
N LYS A 139 -8.69 2.17 6.65
CA LYS A 139 -8.98 3.58 6.87
C LYS A 139 -10.44 3.93 6.58
N GLU A 140 -11.10 3.19 5.66
CA GLU A 140 -12.57 3.27 5.52
C GLU A 140 -13.28 2.79 6.79
N ASP A 141 -12.76 1.70 7.41
CA ASP A 141 -13.34 1.16 8.64
C ASP A 141 -13.21 2.17 9.79
N ILE A 142 -12.06 2.84 9.93
CA ILE A 142 -11.87 3.93 10.89
C ILE A 142 -12.94 5.02 10.71
N VAL A 143 -13.17 5.48 9.47
CA VAL A 143 -14.19 6.52 9.23
C VAL A 143 -15.58 6.02 9.56
N ARG A 144 -15.90 4.79 9.20
CA ARG A 144 -17.22 4.18 9.38
C ARG A 144 -17.54 3.89 10.84
N ASP A 145 -16.56 3.34 11.56
CA ASP A 145 -16.78 2.72 12.87
C ASP A 145 -16.38 3.64 14.03
N ASP A 146 -15.37 4.51 13.85
CA ASP A 146 -14.83 5.35 14.91
C ASP A 146 -15.23 6.83 14.79
N MET A 147 -15.60 7.32 13.58
CA MET A 147 -15.96 8.72 13.35
C MET A 147 -17.48 8.88 13.25
N GLU A 148 -18.17 8.81 14.41
CA GLU A 148 -19.63 8.82 14.49
C GLU A 148 -20.25 10.06 13.81
N GLY A 149 -21.09 9.79 12.80
CA GLY A 149 -21.80 10.83 12.04
C GLY A 149 -20.98 11.49 10.93
N ALA A 150 -19.76 11.06 10.67
CA ALA A 150 -19.03 11.45 9.48
C ALA A 150 -19.62 10.80 8.21
N GLU A 151 -19.55 11.50 7.09
CA GLU A 151 -19.90 10.96 5.77
C GLU A 151 -18.62 10.41 5.11
N LEU A 152 -18.52 9.09 4.93
CA LEU A 152 -17.41 8.46 4.25
C LEU A 152 -17.50 8.67 2.73
N VAL A 153 -16.40 9.11 2.14
CA VAL A 153 -16.18 9.13 0.68
C VAL A 153 -14.99 8.25 0.35
N SER A 154 -15.26 7.14 -0.35
CA SER A 154 -14.24 6.17 -0.79
C SER A 154 -13.71 6.55 -2.17
N ILE A 155 -12.39 6.65 -2.30
CA ILE A 155 -11.72 6.98 -3.56
C ILE A 155 -10.56 6.00 -3.78
N GLN A 156 -10.41 5.46 -4.98
CA GLN A 156 -9.41 4.44 -5.29
C GLN A 156 -7.98 4.98 -5.24
N ASN A 157 -7.74 6.17 -5.81
CA ASN A 157 -6.41 6.77 -5.92
C ASN A 157 -6.18 7.79 -4.79
N VAL A 158 -5.06 7.68 -4.09
CA VAL A 158 -4.76 8.55 -2.94
C VAL A 158 -4.44 9.97 -3.37
N ASN A 159 -3.82 10.20 -4.53
CA ASN A 159 -3.60 11.56 -5.03
C ASN A 159 -4.93 12.26 -5.32
N ASP A 160 -5.96 11.54 -5.81
CA ASP A 160 -7.30 12.07 -6.00
C ASP A 160 -7.97 12.43 -4.66
N LEU A 161 -7.76 11.61 -3.61
CA LEU A 161 -8.21 11.93 -2.26
C LEU A 161 -7.62 13.27 -1.79
N ILE A 162 -6.31 13.41 -1.88
CA ILE A 162 -5.61 14.64 -1.49
C ILE A 162 -6.05 15.83 -2.33
N ASN A 163 -6.20 15.66 -3.64
CA ASN A 163 -6.71 16.71 -4.51
C ASN A 163 -8.11 17.16 -4.10
N GLN A 164 -9.01 16.22 -3.78
CA GLN A 164 -10.36 16.57 -3.30
C GLN A 164 -10.36 17.29 -1.96
N LEU A 165 -9.43 16.94 -1.05
CA LEU A 165 -9.21 17.67 0.20
C LEU A 165 -8.75 19.09 -0.06
N VAL A 166 -7.72 19.28 -0.90
CA VAL A 166 -7.16 20.60 -1.27
C VAL A 166 -8.24 21.49 -1.91
N TYR A 167 -9.06 20.92 -2.80
CA TYR A 167 -10.16 21.65 -3.46
C TYR A 167 -11.43 21.78 -2.62
N ASN A 168 -11.36 21.50 -1.31
CA ASN A 168 -12.49 21.68 -0.37
C ASN A 168 -13.74 20.85 -0.72
N LYS A 169 -13.56 19.67 -1.30
CA LYS A 169 -14.63 18.70 -1.54
C LYS A 169 -14.72 17.68 -0.41
N LEU A 170 -13.62 17.45 0.30
CA LEU A 170 -13.54 16.70 1.54
C LEU A 170 -13.15 17.63 2.68
N ASP A 171 -13.61 17.34 3.89
CA ASP A 171 -13.20 18.05 5.10
C ASP A 171 -11.88 17.52 5.65
N ALA A 172 -11.67 16.19 5.57
CA ALA A 172 -10.46 15.50 5.99
C ALA A 172 -10.26 14.21 5.20
N VAL A 173 -9.06 13.61 5.33
CA VAL A 173 -8.70 12.29 4.79
C VAL A 173 -7.99 11.49 5.86
N VAL A 174 -8.30 10.19 5.99
CA VAL A 174 -7.60 9.24 6.87
C VAL A 174 -6.61 8.44 6.04
N LEU A 175 -5.35 8.42 6.48
CA LEU A 175 -4.22 7.73 5.82
C LEU A 175 -3.36 7.02 6.84
N ASP A 176 -2.51 6.09 6.39
CA ASP A 176 -1.41 5.57 7.19
C ASP A 176 -0.45 6.69 7.58
N GLY A 177 0.20 6.57 8.72
CA GLY A 177 0.91 7.69 9.33
C GLY A 177 2.07 8.23 8.50
N ALA A 178 2.89 7.36 7.92
CA ALA A 178 3.99 7.79 7.05
C ALA A 178 3.49 8.43 5.75
N VAL A 179 2.37 7.92 5.20
CA VAL A 179 1.73 8.49 4.00
C VAL A 179 1.15 9.86 4.29
N ALA A 180 0.41 10.02 5.39
CA ALA A 180 -0.10 11.30 5.85
C ALA A 180 1.03 12.33 6.02
N THR A 181 2.13 11.92 6.65
CA THR A 181 3.33 12.75 6.82
C THR A 181 3.90 13.17 5.48
N SER A 182 4.03 12.25 4.53
CA SER A 182 4.56 12.53 3.19
C SER A 182 3.74 13.60 2.45
N PHE A 183 2.40 13.50 2.48
CA PHE A 183 1.54 14.49 1.83
C PHE A 183 1.55 15.85 2.52
N VAL A 184 1.64 15.89 3.86
CA VAL A 184 1.73 17.16 4.62
C VAL A 184 3.08 17.84 4.39
N GLU A 185 4.17 17.09 4.28
CA GLU A 185 5.49 17.65 3.94
C GLU A 185 5.52 18.22 2.51
N ALA A 186 4.87 17.54 1.56
CA ALA A 186 4.78 17.97 0.17
C ALA A 186 3.83 19.17 -0.05
N ASN A 187 2.85 19.38 0.85
CA ASN A 187 1.83 20.42 0.71
C ASN A 187 1.66 21.24 2.00
N SER A 188 2.18 22.46 2.02
CA SER A 188 2.16 23.36 3.17
C SER A 188 0.75 23.82 3.62
N ASP A 189 -0.27 23.60 2.78
CA ASP A 189 -1.68 23.94 3.09
C ASP A 189 -2.41 22.82 3.82
N LEU A 190 -1.75 21.65 3.96
CA LEU A 190 -2.23 20.51 4.71
C LEU A 190 -1.58 20.40 6.09
N VAL A 191 -2.23 19.68 6.99
CA VAL A 191 -1.74 19.42 8.35
C VAL A 191 -2.37 18.15 8.92
N ILE A 192 -1.63 17.45 9.78
CA ILE A 192 -2.17 16.39 10.63
C ILE A 192 -2.87 17.07 11.82
N VAL A 193 -4.12 16.68 12.10
CA VAL A 193 -4.94 17.28 13.13
C VAL A 193 -4.86 16.53 14.46
N ASP A 194 -5.14 17.21 15.59
CA ASP A 194 -5.02 16.67 16.94
C ASP A 194 -5.90 15.43 17.17
N ALA A 195 -7.07 15.34 16.51
CA ALA A 195 -7.96 14.19 16.55
C ALA A 195 -7.28 12.87 16.18
N SER A 196 -6.17 12.89 15.41
CA SER A 196 -5.38 11.70 15.06
C SER A 196 -4.88 10.96 16.31
N SER A 197 -4.68 11.64 17.43
CA SER A 197 -4.25 11.03 18.69
C SER A 197 -5.29 10.07 19.32
N GLU A 198 -6.52 10.08 18.84
CA GLU A 198 -7.59 9.18 19.28
C GLU A 198 -7.66 7.90 18.41
N LEU A 199 -6.91 7.82 17.31
CA LEU A 199 -6.81 6.62 16.48
C LEU A 199 -5.96 5.54 17.17
N GLY A 200 -6.24 4.28 16.84
CA GLY A 200 -5.57 3.12 17.42
C GLY A 200 -4.12 2.94 16.94
N GLU A 201 -3.50 1.88 17.44
CA GLU A 201 -2.16 1.45 17.03
C GLU A 201 -2.16 1.02 15.56
N ALA A 202 -0.99 1.15 14.90
CA ALA A 202 -0.81 0.64 13.54
C ALA A 202 -0.76 -0.89 13.54
N ALA A 203 -1.45 -1.50 12.58
CA ALA A 203 -1.28 -2.91 12.29
C ALA A 203 -0.02 -3.12 11.43
N PRO A 204 0.68 -4.26 11.58
CA PRO A 204 1.84 -4.56 10.78
C PRO A 204 1.48 -4.89 9.33
N TYR A 205 2.41 -4.60 8.42
CA TYR A 205 2.30 -4.95 7.00
C TYR A 205 2.92 -6.30 6.71
N CYS A 206 2.25 -7.07 5.84
CA CYS A 206 2.62 -8.42 5.48
C CYS A 206 2.64 -8.59 3.95
N VAL A 207 3.30 -9.64 3.47
CA VAL A 207 3.23 -10.05 2.07
C VAL A 207 2.03 -10.98 1.91
N ALA A 208 1.11 -10.65 0.98
CA ALA A 208 -0.01 -11.54 0.68
C ALA A 208 0.36 -12.50 -0.48
N VAL A 209 -0.05 -13.76 -0.35
CA VAL A 209 -0.01 -14.79 -1.39
C VAL A 209 -1.42 -15.34 -1.64
N ALA A 210 -1.63 -15.99 -2.78
CA ALA A 210 -2.94 -16.61 -3.06
C ALA A 210 -3.31 -17.61 -1.98
N LYS A 211 -4.62 -17.66 -1.64
CA LYS A 211 -5.15 -18.51 -0.58
C LYS A 211 -4.73 -19.97 -0.74
N GLY A 212 -4.22 -20.57 0.34
CA GLY A 212 -3.67 -21.92 0.37
C GLY A 212 -2.23 -22.02 -0.13
N ASP A 213 -1.58 -20.91 -0.42
CA ASP A 213 -0.19 -20.81 -0.93
C ASP A 213 0.12 -21.89 -2.01
N PRO A 214 -0.61 -21.90 -3.13
CA PRO A 214 -0.51 -22.98 -4.12
C PRO A 214 0.89 -23.07 -4.79
N LYS A 215 1.70 -22.01 -4.69
CA LYS A 215 3.07 -21.95 -5.21
C LYS A 215 4.13 -22.26 -4.15
N GLY A 216 3.73 -22.42 -2.87
CA GLY A 216 4.64 -22.70 -1.76
C GLY A 216 5.63 -21.57 -1.48
N LEU A 217 5.20 -20.31 -1.60
CA LEU A 217 6.05 -19.13 -1.50
C LEU A 217 6.31 -18.69 -0.05
N LEU A 218 5.32 -18.85 0.84
CA LEU A 218 5.39 -18.33 2.21
C LEU A 218 6.63 -18.78 3.01
N PRO A 219 7.08 -20.05 2.96
CA PRO A 219 8.27 -20.42 3.70
C PRO A 219 9.52 -19.65 3.29
N GLY A 220 9.73 -19.45 1.97
CA GLY A 220 10.86 -18.68 1.46
C GLY A 220 10.73 -17.18 1.74
N ILE A 221 9.52 -16.64 1.65
CA ILE A 221 9.22 -15.24 1.99
C ILE A 221 9.53 -14.99 3.47
N ASN A 222 9.04 -15.84 4.38
CA ASN A 222 9.25 -15.68 5.83
C ASN A 222 10.73 -15.82 6.20
N GLU A 223 11.49 -16.73 5.56
CA GLU A 223 12.93 -16.83 5.74
C GLU A 223 13.64 -15.54 5.30
N ALA A 224 13.27 -14.99 4.16
CA ALA A 224 13.81 -13.74 3.64
C ALA A 224 13.47 -12.55 4.56
N ILE A 225 12.22 -12.45 5.06
CA ILE A 225 11.80 -11.43 6.02
C ILE A 225 12.62 -11.53 7.31
N ALA A 226 12.74 -12.72 7.89
CA ALA A 226 13.53 -12.92 9.10
C ALA A 226 14.97 -12.42 8.94
N LYS A 227 15.61 -12.75 7.80
CA LYS A 227 16.95 -12.29 7.46
C LYS A 227 17.01 -10.77 7.27
N MET A 228 16.05 -10.19 6.55
CA MET A 228 15.93 -8.74 6.31
C MET A 228 15.87 -7.96 7.63
N LEU A 229 15.09 -8.46 8.59
CA LEU A 229 14.94 -7.85 9.92
C LEU A 229 16.20 -8.04 10.77
N GLU A 230 16.86 -9.21 10.72
CA GLU A 230 18.13 -9.47 11.44
C GLU A 230 19.25 -8.56 10.91
N GLU A 231 19.36 -8.39 9.61
CA GLU A 231 20.36 -7.53 8.96
C GLU A 231 20.02 -6.04 9.05
N LYS A 232 18.80 -5.67 9.50
CA LYS A 232 18.31 -4.29 9.65
C LYS A 232 18.36 -3.47 8.36
N VAL A 233 18.18 -4.14 7.23
CA VAL A 233 18.21 -3.44 5.92
C VAL A 233 16.97 -2.56 5.68
N MET A 234 15.89 -2.79 6.44
CA MET A 234 14.67 -1.97 6.35
C MET A 234 14.93 -0.49 6.60
N ASP A 235 15.82 -0.13 7.54
CA ASP A 235 16.17 1.26 7.81
C ASP A 235 16.71 1.95 6.54
N GLY A 236 17.54 1.22 5.77
CA GLY A 236 18.06 1.72 4.49
C GLY A 236 16.99 1.88 3.40
N PHE A 237 15.97 1.00 3.37
CA PHE A 237 14.85 1.13 2.44
C PHE A 237 13.98 2.35 2.75
N VAL A 238 13.71 2.58 4.04
CA VAL A 238 12.99 3.78 4.51
C VAL A 238 13.76 5.05 4.15
N GLU A 239 15.07 5.07 4.40
CA GLU A 239 15.94 6.22 4.09
C GLU A 239 15.96 6.50 2.57
N ALA A 240 16.13 5.47 1.75
CA ALA A 240 16.14 5.61 0.29
C ALA A 240 14.79 6.08 -0.26
N ALA A 241 13.67 5.51 0.19
CA ALA A 241 12.35 5.91 -0.23
C ALA A 241 12.04 7.38 0.09
N ASN A 242 12.38 7.83 1.31
CA ASN A 242 12.23 9.22 1.71
C ASN A 242 13.13 10.16 0.91
N ALA A 243 14.37 9.76 0.62
CA ALA A 243 15.28 10.59 -0.18
C ALA A 243 14.76 10.82 -1.61
N ILE A 244 14.17 9.81 -2.25
CA ILE A 244 13.55 9.94 -3.58
C ILE A 244 12.34 10.88 -3.51
N LYS A 245 11.46 10.67 -2.53
CA LYS A 245 10.27 11.51 -2.30
C LYS A 245 10.66 12.99 -2.08
N ASP A 246 11.67 13.25 -1.23
CA ASP A 246 12.12 14.60 -0.88
C ASP A 246 12.81 15.32 -2.04
N ALA A 247 13.39 14.57 -2.97
CA ALA A 247 13.93 15.13 -4.21
C ALA A 247 12.83 15.65 -5.16
N GLY A 248 11.56 15.38 -4.88
CA GLY A 248 10.42 15.76 -5.72
C GLY A 248 10.34 14.95 -7.02
N GLU A 249 10.98 13.80 -7.05
CA GLU A 249 11.03 12.90 -8.22
C GLU A 249 9.82 11.94 -8.28
N ALA A 250 9.03 11.85 -7.21
CA ALA A 250 7.80 11.08 -7.19
C ALA A 250 6.75 11.73 -8.12
N ILE A 251 6.20 10.93 -9.02
CA ILE A 251 5.25 11.39 -10.04
C ILE A 251 3.84 10.96 -9.66
N GLU A 252 2.88 11.88 -9.77
CA GLU A 252 1.47 11.55 -9.71
C GLU A 252 1.09 10.68 -10.92
N VAL A 253 0.73 9.43 -10.68
CA VAL A 253 0.23 8.52 -11.72
C VAL A 253 -1.25 8.28 -11.49
N SER A 254 -2.07 8.62 -12.49
CA SER A 254 -3.46 8.17 -12.51
C SER A 254 -3.49 6.67 -12.84
N VAL A 255 -3.99 5.85 -11.94
CA VAL A 255 -4.23 4.43 -12.21
C VAL A 255 -5.53 4.35 -13.00
N ASP A 256 -5.46 4.08 -14.30
CA ASP A 256 -6.65 3.81 -15.09
C ASP A 256 -7.29 2.50 -14.61
N ALA A 257 -8.55 2.56 -14.21
CA ALA A 257 -9.32 1.35 -13.94
C ALA A 257 -9.32 0.49 -15.21
N PRO A 258 -9.18 -0.84 -15.13
CA PRO A 258 -9.24 -1.69 -16.30
C PRO A 258 -10.57 -1.48 -17.00
N GLU A 259 -10.53 -1.15 -18.28
CA GLU A 259 -11.73 -1.09 -19.13
C GLU A 259 -12.42 -2.46 -19.09
N GLY A 260 -13.63 -2.51 -18.55
CA GLY A 260 -14.47 -3.70 -18.34
C GLY A 260 -15.02 -4.31 -19.61
#